data_e18cc3ad9eabaeccde15c607d03774c7
#
_entry.id   e18cc3ad9eabaeccde15c607d03774c7
#
_cell.length_a   1.000
_cell.length_b   1.000
_cell.length_c   1.000
_cell.angle_alpha   90.00
_cell.angle_beta   90.00
_cell.angle_gamma   90.00
#
_symmetry.space_group_name_H-M   'P 1'
#
loop_
_entity.id
_entity.type
_entity.pdbx_description
1 polymer ?
#
loop_
_entity_poly.entity_id
_entity_poly.type
_entity_poly.pdbx_seq_one_letter_code
_entity_poly.pdbx_strand_id
1 'polypeptide(L)'
;MSFWLQHLPVLPIIVPLFAGAVMLLLADTNRYARGTISMLATLAQLAAAIALLVVAGGGVPGVWSQGVGVYLVGDWPAPFGIVLVVDRLAAVMLTLTAVLGLATLTYALARWDRAGVHFHSLFQFLLMGLNGAFLTGDLFNLFVFFEVLLAASYGLLLHGSGVARVSAGLQYIAVNLVASFLLLISIALIYGVTGTLNLADLALRAGNLTGAERMLFEAGAAILGVAFLVKAGAWPLNFWLVKGYGSASAPIAAMFSIMTKVGIYALLRIGSLLLPSGAPAAFSLDWMFAAGLATLLFGALGLLATQQLEKMVCYCVIVSAGTLLTALGMPGVTLTGPALFYLISSVLTTGAFFLLAELIERTRSFGANVLAVTLDAFDLDDPTSVNRSDDVVGVAIPAAMAFLGLAFICCALLVTGLPPLSGFVAKFSLLSAAVSAATESAPPMDAWILVAAVLVSGLAGLVGLGRTGIRVFWASDDRSTPRLRVIEAGPVAVLLLLCVGLAAGAGPVSAYLDDAARSLDQPKSYIDAVMSAQTVRGLKGGS
;
A
#
# COMPACT_ATOMS: atom_id res chain seq x y z
N MET A 1 18.78 -27.72 -6.65
CA MET A 1 18.10 -26.44 -6.95
C MET A 1 18.97 -25.65 -7.92
N SER A 2 18.44 -25.07 -9.00
CA SER A 2 19.27 -24.26 -9.89
C SER A 2 19.77 -23.00 -9.16
N PHE A 3 21.00 -22.56 -9.45
CA PHE A 3 21.61 -21.36 -8.85
C PHE A 3 20.66 -20.14 -8.84
N TRP A 4 19.94 -19.93 -9.92
CA TRP A 4 18.99 -18.82 -10.07
C TRP A 4 17.83 -18.88 -9.07
N LEU A 5 17.29 -20.06 -8.79
CA LEU A 5 16.19 -20.23 -7.84
C LEU A 5 16.63 -20.01 -6.39
N GLN A 6 17.90 -20.26 -6.06
CA GLN A 6 18.45 -20.00 -4.73
C GLN A 6 18.54 -18.50 -4.44
N HIS A 7 18.91 -17.69 -5.44
CA HIS A 7 19.09 -16.25 -5.29
C HIS A 7 17.85 -15.42 -5.65
N LEU A 8 16.76 -16.05 -6.11
CA LEU A 8 15.53 -15.36 -6.47
C LEU A 8 14.94 -14.49 -5.33
N PRO A 9 14.95 -14.92 -4.04
CA PRO A 9 14.39 -14.12 -2.94
C PRO A 9 15.08 -12.78 -2.69
N VAL A 10 16.36 -12.65 -3.04
CA VAL A 10 17.10 -11.42 -2.80
C VAL A 10 17.02 -10.42 -3.96
N LEU A 11 16.61 -10.87 -5.17
CA LEU A 11 16.54 -10.02 -6.36
C LEU A 11 15.65 -8.78 -6.18
N PRO A 12 14.46 -8.84 -5.55
CA PRO A 12 13.62 -7.66 -5.33
C PRO A 12 14.29 -6.56 -4.50
N ILE A 13 15.35 -6.87 -3.75
CA ILE A 13 16.12 -5.90 -2.95
C ILE A 13 17.35 -5.44 -3.74
N ILE A 14 18.11 -6.38 -4.32
CA ILE A 14 19.39 -6.09 -4.97
C ILE A 14 19.20 -5.30 -6.27
N VAL A 15 18.20 -5.64 -7.08
CA VAL A 15 17.96 -4.97 -8.36
C VAL A 15 17.73 -3.46 -8.18
N PRO A 16 16.78 -3.01 -7.31
CA PRO A 16 16.58 -1.58 -7.09
C PRO A 16 17.77 -0.91 -6.38
N LEU A 17 18.49 -1.61 -5.49
CA LEU A 17 19.71 -1.10 -4.86
C LEU A 17 20.76 -0.72 -5.90
N PHE A 18 21.13 -1.67 -6.76
CA PHE A 18 22.15 -1.42 -7.79
C PHE A 18 21.69 -0.40 -8.84
N ALA A 19 20.43 -0.48 -9.27
CA ALA A 19 19.88 0.51 -10.20
C ALA A 19 19.92 1.92 -9.61
N GLY A 20 19.48 2.07 -8.34
CA GLY A 20 19.53 3.34 -7.62
C GLY A 20 20.96 3.89 -7.50
N ALA A 21 21.91 3.05 -7.09
CA ALA A 21 23.32 3.42 -6.93
C ALA A 21 23.96 3.80 -8.26
N VAL A 22 23.77 3.01 -9.32
CA VAL A 22 24.30 3.32 -10.66
C VAL A 22 23.76 4.65 -11.18
N MET A 23 22.47 4.93 -10.97
CA MET A 23 21.86 6.19 -11.40
C MET A 23 22.38 7.42 -10.63
N LEU A 24 22.90 7.26 -9.40
CA LEU A 24 23.59 8.34 -8.68
C LEU A 24 24.94 8.69 -9.30
N LEU A 25 25.62 7.73 -9.94
CA LEU A 25 26.89 7.96 -10.62
C LEU A 25 26.73 8.61 -12.00
N LEU A 26 25.54 8.59 -12.58
CA LEU A 26 25.27 9.20 -13.88
C LEU A 26 25.05 10.71 -13.72
N ALA A 27 25.56 11.49 -14.68
CA ALA A 27 25.35 12.92 -14.73
C ALA A 27 23.84 13.28 -14.83
N ASP A 28 23.44 14.40 -14.25
CA ASP A 28 22.03 14.83 -14.23
C ASP A 28 21.45 15.11 -15.63
N THR A 29 22.31 15.36 -16.60
CA THR A 29 21.95 15.56 -18.01
C THR A 29 21.45 14.28 -18.70
N ASN A 30 21.83 13.09 -18.22
CA ASN A 30 21.52 11.79 -18.84
C ASN A 30 20.14 11.22 -18.39
N ARG A 31 19.08 11.99 -18.58
CA ARG A 31 17.72 11.63 -18.15
C ARG A 31 17.19 10.36 -18.79
N TYR A 32 17.40 10.21 -20.12
CA TYR A 32 16.94 9.01 -20.83
C TYR A 32 17.59 7.74 -20.28
N ALA A 33 18.89 7.78 -19.98
CA ALA A 33 19.57 6.64 -19.38
C ALA A 33 19.01 6.31 -18.00
N ARG A 34 18.81 7.32 -17.12
CA ARG A 34 18.20 7.11 -15.80
C ARG A 34 16.78 6.56 -15.89
N GLY A 35 15.93 7.13 -16.76
CA GLY A 35 14.57 6.63 -16.99
C GLY A 35 14.55 5.19 -17.51
N THR A 36 15.44 4.85 -18.46
CA THR A 36 15.56 3.50 -19.00
C THR A 36 16.04 2.50 -17.95
N ILE A 37 17.09 2.83 -17.18
CA ILE A 37 17.60 1.96 -16.10
C ILE A 37 16.50 1.72 -15.06
N SER A 38 15.81 2.79 -14.63
CA SER A 38 14.73 2.68 -13.66
C SER A 38 13.59 1.81 -14.18
N MET A 39 13.21 1.95 -15.44
CA MET A 39 12.15 1.14 -16.06
C MET A 39 12.55 -0.33 -16.15
N LEU A 40 13.76 -0.62 -16.63
CA LEU A 40 14.27 -2.00 -16.73
C LEU A 40 14.40 -2.64 -15.35
N ALA A 41 14.87 -1.91 -14.34
CA ALA A 41 14.95 -2.40 -12.97
C ALA A 41 13.58 -2.72 -12.40
N THR A 42 12.57 -1.85 -12.62
CA THR A 42 11.21 -2.08 -12.15
C THR A 42 10.54 -3.27 -12.87
N LEU A 43 10.79 -3.44 -14.18
CA LEU A 43 10.35 -4.62 -14.93
C LEU A 43 11.00 -5.91 -14.43
N ALA A 44 12.30 -5.86 -14.14
CA ALA A 44 13.02 -7.01 -13.56
C ALA A 44 12.47 -7.38 -12.16
N GLN A 45 12.13 -6.38 -11.34
CA GLN A 45 11.46 -6.60 -10.05
C GLN A 45 10.09 -7.24 -10.23
N LEU A 46 9.30 -6.79 -11.21
CA LEU A 46 7.99 -7.37 -11.50
C LEU A 46 8.14 -8.83 -11.93
N ALA A 47 9.09 -9.12 -12.82
CA ALA A 47 9.35 -10.50 -13.24
C ALA A 47 9.79 -11.39 -12.08
N ALA A 48 10.69 -10.90 -11.20
CA ALA A 48 11.11 -11.61 -10.00
C ALA A 48 9.94 -11.83 -9.02
N ALA A 49 9.09 -10.82 -8.81
CA ALA A 49 7.92 -10.92 -7.93
C ALA A 49 6.89 -11.94 -8.44
N ILE A 50 6.62 -11.95 -9.75
CA ILE A 50 5.73 -12.96 -10.37
C ILE A 50 6.33 -14.36 -10.23
N ALA A 51 7.63 -14.54 -10.47
CA ALA A 51 8.30 -15.82 -10.28
C ALA A 51 8.18 -16.29 -8.83
N LEU A 52 8.40 -15.41 -7.84
CA LEU A 52 8.23 -15.71 -6.43
C LEU A 52 6.77 -16.06 -6.08
N LEU A 53 5.80 -15.36 -6.68
CA LEU A 53 4.37 -15.63 -6.50
C LEU A 53 4.00 -17.05 -6.97
N VAL A 54 4.51 -17.46 -8.13
CA VAL A 54 4.29 -18.80 -8.69
C VAL A 54 4.95 -19.87 -7.83
N VAL A 55 6.21 -19.66 -7.41
CA VAL A 55 6.95 -20.63 -6.60
C VAL A 55 6.32 -20.78 -5.20
N ALA A 56 5.96 -19.69 -4.54
CA ALA A 56 5.29 -19.70 -3.24
C ALA A 56 3.89 -20.34 -3.32
N GLY A 57 3.22 -20.21 -4.45
CA GLY A 57 1.94 -20.87 -4.73
C GLY A 57 2.03 -22.38 -4.99
N GLY A 58 3.24 -22.96 -5.02
CA GLY A 58 3.44 -24.38 -5.34
C GLY A 58 3.48 -24.71 -6.83
N GLY A 59 3.57 -23.69 -7.70
CA GLY A 59 3.63 -23.88 -9.15
C GLY A 59 4.90 -24.57 -9.66
N VAL A 60 5.94 -24.71 -8.81
CA VAL A 60 7.16 -25.46 -9.11
C VAL A 60 7.37 -26.51 -8.03
N PRO A 61 7.03 -27.78 -8.32
CA PRO A 61 7.15 -28.87 -7.35
C PRO A 61 8.58 -29.06 -6.84
N GLY A 62 8.75 -29.31 -5.53
CA GLY A 62 10.03 -29.68 -4.93
C GLY A 62 11.02 -28.51 -4.69
N VAL A 63 10.63 -27.26 -5.00
CA VAL A 63 11.52 -26.09 -4.77
C VAL A 63 11.46 -25.64 -3.32
N TRP A 64 10.27 -25.43 -2.77
CA TRP A 64 10.07 -25.07 -1.37
C TRP A 64 9.09 -26.04 -0.71
N SER A 65 9.54 -26.70 0.35
CA SER A 65 8.65 -27.48 1.19
C SER A 65 7.65 -26.54 1.85
N GLN A 66 6.38 -26.81 1.74
CA GLN A 66 5.30 -26.01 2.37
C GLN A 66 5.13 -24.57 1.80
N GLY A 67 5.73 -24.23 0.65
CA GLY A 67 5.56 -22.93 0.02
C GLY A 67 6.29 -21.77 0.70
N VAL A 68 7.25 -22.05 1.59
CA VAL A 68 8.09 -21.06 2.28
C VAL A 68 9.52 -21.17 1.80
N GLY A 69 10.02 -20.10 1.19
CA GLY A 69 11.41 -19.96 0.75
C GLY A 69 12.22 -19.14 1.74
N VAL A 70 13.39 -19.63 2.11
CA VAL A 70 14.31 -18.99 3.05
C VAL A 70 15.63 -18.69 2.35
N TYR A 71 16.13 -17.46 2.53
CA TYR A 71 17.43 -17.03 2.04
C TYR A 71 18.28 -16.49 3.19
N LEU A 72 19.38 -17.16 3.48
CA LEU A 72 20.34 -16.75 4.49
C LEU A 72 21.32 -15.74 3.92
N VAL A 73 21.25 -14.48 4.36
CA VAL A 73 22.15 -13.43 3.88
C VAL A 73 23.56 -13.67 4.38
N GLY A 74 24.51 -13.72 3.47
CA GLY A 74 25.92 -14.00 3.80
C GLY A 74 26.20 -15.44 4.25
N ASP A 75 25.25 -16.36 4.06
CA ASP A 75 25.35 -17.78 4.45
C ASP A 75 25.53 -17.98 5.97
N TRP A 76 24.96 -17.05 6.78
CA TRP A 76 24.91 -17.17 8.24
C TRP A 76 23.65 -17.91 8.68
N PRO A 77 23.78 -18.90 9.60
CA PRO A 77 22.62 -19.66 10.06
C PRO A 77 21.66 -18.81 10.90
N ALA A 78 20.37 -19.13 10.84
CA ALA A 78 19.39 -18.62 11.80
C ALA A 78 19.73 -19.17 13.22
N PRO A 79 19.46 -18.41 14.30
CA PRO A 79 18.84 -17.07 14.35
C PRO A 79 19.82 -15.90 14.27
N PHE A 80 21.13 -16.15 14.07
CA PHE A 80 22.17 -15.12 14.15
C PHE A 80 22.31 -14.29 12.85
N GLY A 81 22.04 -14.91 11.69
CA GLY A 81 22.11 -14.22 10.40
C GLY A 81 20.81 -13.51 10.04
N ILE A 82 20.91 -12.50 9.18
CA ILE A 82 19.74 -11.88 8.55
C ILE A 82 19.10 -12.91 7.61
N VAL A 83 17.81 -13.14 7.80
CA VAL A 83 17.02 -14.08 7.02
C VAL A 83 16.00 -13.33 6.19
N LEU A 84 15.93 -13.63 4.90
CA LEU A 84 14.83 -13.21 4.04
C LEU A 84 13.89 -14.39 3.83
N VAL A 85 12.60 -14.15 4.02
CA VAL A 85 11.59 -15.19 3.92
C VAL A 85 10.55 -14.82 2.88
N VAL A 86 10.31 -15.73 1.96
CA VAL A 86 9.26 -15.60 0.94
C VAL A 86 8.18 -16.63 1.22
N ASP A 87 7.01 -16.16 1.52
CA ASP A 87 5.79 -16.96 1.54
C ASP A 87 4.74 -16.34 0.62
N ARG A 88 3.53 -16.90 0.58
CA ARG A 88 2.45 -16.39 -0.27
C ARG A 88 2.12 -14.93 0.02
N LEU A 89 2.10 -14.52 1.30
CA LEU A 89 1.80 -13.14 1.69
C LEU A 89 2.88 -12.17 1.19
N ALA A 90 4.16 -12.46 1.44
CA ALA A 90 5.27 -11.64 0.97
C ALA A 90 5.28 -11.54 -0.56
N ALA A 91 5.07 -12.65 -1.28
CA ALA A 91 5.03 -12.69 -2.74
C ALA A 91 3.90 -11.84 -3.34
N VAL A 92 2.72 -11.83 -2.72
CA VAL A 92 1.60 -10.94 -3.09
C VAL A 92 1.99 -9.48 -2.91
N MET A 93 2.58 -9.12 -1.77
CA MET A 93 2.98 -7.74 -1.49
C MET A 93 4.09 -7.25 -2.43
N LEU A 94 5.05 -8.09 -2.78
CA LEU A 94 6.10 -7.79 -3.78
C LEU A 94 5.48 -7.55 -5.16
N THR A 95 4.56 -8.41 -5.58
CA THR A 95 3.90 -8.28 -6.89
C THR A 95 3.08 -7.01 -6.97
N LEU A 96 2.31 -6.71 -5.91
CA LEU A 96 1.52 -5.48 -5.82
C LEU A 96 2.39 -4.23 -5.87
N THR A 97 3.54 -4.25 -5.15
CA THR A 97 4.53 -3.17 -5.15
C THR A 97 5.11 -2.95 -6.54
N ALA A 98 5.51 -4.01 -7.22
CA ALA A 98 6.12 -3.91 -8.55
C ALA A 98 5.12 -3.43 -9.61
N VAL A 99 3.86 -3.89 -9.56
CA VAL A 99 2.77 -3.44 -10.44
C VAL A 99 2.48 -1.95 -10.23
N LEU A 100 2.29 -1.52 -8.99
CA LEU A 100 2.06 -0.12 -8.66
C LEU A 100 3.28 0.73 -9.02
N GLY A 101 4.50 0.25 -8.73
CA GLY A 101 5.75 0.90 -9.07
C GLY A 101 5.91 1.12 -10.58
N LEU A 102 5.59 0.12 -11.40
CA LEU A 102 5.66 0.24 -12.86
C LEU A 102 4.65 1.27 -13.39
N ALA A 103 3.41 1.24 -12.89
CA ALA A 103 2.38 2.18 -13.31
C ALA A 103 2.76 3.62 -12.93
N THR A 104 3.20 3.84 -11.69
CA THR A 104 3.57 5.18 -11.20
C THR A 104 4.84 5.71 -11.84
N LEU A 105 5.83 4.85 -12.10
CA LEU A 105 7.05 5.22 -12.82
C LEU A 105 6.73 5.65 -14.27
N THR A 106 5.90 4.86 -14.96
CA THR A 106 5.46 5.19 -16.33
C THR A 106 4.76 6.54 -16.38
N TYR A 107 3.87 6.82 -15.42
CA TYR A 107 3.22 8.11 -15.28
C TYR A 107 4.23 9.24 -15.01
N ALA A 108 5.20 9.02 -14.14
CA ALA A 108 6.20 10.00 -13.77
C ALA A 108 7.09 10.42 -14.94
N LEU A 109 7.41 9.51 -15.87
CA LEU A 109 8.20 9.78 -17.08
C LEU A 109 7.56 10.81 -18.01
N ALA A 110 6.24 11.03 -17.91
CA ALA A 110 5.59 12.06 -18.70
C ALA A 110 6.02 13.48 -18.32
N ARG A 111 6.29 13.71 -17.01
CA ARG A 111 6.49 15.08 -16.48
C ARG A 111 7.33 15.13 -15.21
N TRP A 112 7.02 14.28 -14.22
CA TRP A 112 7.51 14.41 -12.85
C TRP A 112 8.99 14.09 -12.68
N ASP A 113 9.57 13.26 -13.56
CA ASP A 113 11.00 12.99 -13.61
C ASP A 113 11.85 14.26 -13.82
N ARG A 114 11.20 15.34 -14.34
CA ARG A 114 11.84 16.63 -14.65
C ARG A 114 11.70 17.67 -13.53
N ALA A 115 10.90 17.41 -12.54
CA ALA A 115 10.58 18.38 -11.49
C ALA A 115 11.73 18.59 -10.48
N GLY A 116 12.75 17.73 -10.49
CA GLY A 116 13.92 17.82 -9.60
C GLY A 116 14.95 16.77 -9.92
N VAL A 117 16.06 16.78 -9.17
CA VAL A 117 17.16 15.83 -9.30
C VAL A 117 16.88 14.53 -8.53
N HIS A 118 17.54 13.44 -8.93
CA HIS A 118 17.54 12.15 -8.22
C HIS A 118 16.20 11.43 -8.08
N PHE A 119 15.14 11.81 -8.81
CA PHE A 119 13.85 11.14 -8.77
C PHE A 119 13.96 9.62 -8.93
N HIS A 120 14.63 9.15 -9.98
CA HIS A 120 14.75 7.74 -10.31
C HIS A 120 15.53 6.93 -9.26
N SER A 121 16.60 7.50 -8.71
CA SER A 121 17.39 6.84 -7.67
C SER A 121 16.58 6.70 -6.37
N LEU A 122 15.95 7.77 -5.92
CA LEU A 122 15.07 7.74 -4.74
C LEU A 122 13.87 6.80 -4.93
N PHE A 123 13.31 6.74 -6.14
CA PHE A 123 12.23 5.84 -6.47
C PHE A 123 12.65 4.36 -6.35
N GLN A 124 13.83 4.01 -6.83
CA GLN A 124 14.37 2.65 -6.69
C GLN A 124 14.71 2.32 -5.23
N PHE A 125 15.24 3.26 -4.45
CA PHE A 125 15.45 3.05 -3.01
C PHE A 125 14.14 2.92 -2.23
N LEU A 126 13.07 3.62 -2.63
CA LEU A 126 11.74 3.42 -2.09
C LEU A 126 11.25 1.98 -2.33
N LEU A 127 11.39 1.47 -3.56
CA LEU A 127 11.04 0.09 -3.92
C LEU A 127 11.90 -0.93 -3.15
N MET A 128 13.20 -0.66 -3.00
CA MET A 128 14.10 -1.50 -2.20
C MET A 128 13.63 -1.60 -0.75
N GLY A 129 13.30 -0.48 -0.13
CA GLY A 129 12.82 -0.45 1.26
C GLY A 129 11.50 -1.18 1.44
N LEU A 130 10.54 -1.01 0.50
CA LEU A 130 9.28 -1.74 0.49
C LEU A 130 9.49 -3.25 0.37
N ASN A 131 10.25 -3.67 -0.63
CA ASN A 131 10.52 -5.09 -0.88
C ASN A 131 11.27 -5.74 0.28
N GLY A 132 12.24 -5.02 0.86
CA GLY A 132 12.99 -5.49 2.01
C GLY A 132 12.11 -5.65 3.25
N ALA A 133 11.18 -4.72 3.50
CA ALA A 133 10.23 -4.81 4.61
C ALA A 133 9.28 -6.00 4.48
N PHE A 134 8.90 -6.38 3.24
CA PHE A 134 8.06 -7.57 3.01
C PHE A 134 8.80 -8.90 3.07
N LEU A 135 10.11 -8.88 2.86
CA LEU A 135 10.92 -10.11 2.82
C LEU A 135 11.63 -10.43 4.12
N THR A 136 11.81 -9.46 5.01
CA THR A 136 12.63 -9.66 6.19
C THR A 136 11.99 -10.60 7.21
N GLY A 137 12.78 -11.51 7.75
CA GLY A 137 12.45 -12.38 8.89
C GLY A 137 13.09 -11.93 10.20
N ASP A 138 13.51 -10.66 10.31
CA ASP A 138 14.20 -10.11 11.47
C ASP A 138 13.69 -8.71 11.82
N LEU A 139 13.45 -8.44 13.12
CA LEU A 139 12.90 -7.16 13.59
C LEU A 139 13.82 -5.96 13.35
N PHE A 140 15.13 -6.13 13.55
CA PHE A 140 16.06 -5.03 13.35
C PHE A 140 16.24 -4.72 11.86
N ASN A 141 16.30 -5.76 11.05
CA ASN A 141 16.35 -5.59 9.61
C ASN A 141 15.06 -4.95 9.05
N LEU A 142 13.89 -5.25 9.66
CA LEU A 142 12.64 -4.55 9.38
C LEU A 142 12.75 -3.05 9.68
N PHE A 143 13.33 -2.68 10.83
CA PHE A 143 13.60 -1.29 11.17
C PHE A 143 14.49 -0.62 10.12
N VAL A 144 15.59 -1.26 9.71
CA VAL A 144 16.51 -0.72 8.70
C VAL A 144 15.79 -0.47 7.36
N PHE A 145 14.98 -1.42 6.89
CA PHE A 145 14.20 -1.23 5.66
C PHE A 145 13.14 -0.14 5.79
N PHE A 146 12.53 0.02 6.95
CA PHE A 146 11.65 1.15 7.22
C PHE A 146 12.39 2.50 7.15
N GLU A 147 13.61 2.59 7.67
CA GLU A 147 14.40 3.82 7.59
C GLU A 147 14.80 4.16 6.15
N VAL A 148 15.23 3.16 5.36
CA VAL A 148 15.55 3.35 3.95
C VAL A 148 14.32 3.82 3.16
N LEU A 149 13.19 3.15 3.36
CA LEU A 149 11.89 3.49 2.77
C LEU A 149 11.47 4.92 3.14
N LEU A 150 11.61 5.32 4.41
CA LEU A 150 11.27 6.65 4.88
C LEU A 150 12.20 7.71 4.30
N ALA A 151 13.52 7.50 4.32
CA ALA A 151 14.50 8.43 3.78
C ALA A 151 14.24 8.69 2.27
N ALA A 152 13.99 7.63 1.50
CA ALA A 152 13.63 7.75 0.08
C ALA A 152 12.29 8.49 -0.10
N SER A 153 11.29 8.19 0.72
CA SER A 153 9.98 8.84 0.66
C SER A 153 10.03 10.33 1.00
N TYR A 154 10.93 10.76 1.91
CA TYR A 154 11.15 12.18 2.22
C TYR A 154 11.64 12.95 1.00
N GLY A 155 12.69 12.42 0.35
CA GLY A 155 13.22 13.05 -0.86
C GLY A 155 12.18 13.14 -1.98
N LEU A 156 11.37 12.07 -2.14
CA LEU A 156 10.31 12.04 -3.14
C LEU A 156 9.12 12.94 -2.79
N LEU A 157 8.74 13.07 -1.52
CA LEU A 157 7.69 13.99 -1.08
C LEU A 157 8.06 15.45 -1.35
N LEU A 158 9.32 15.82 -1.12
CA LEU A 158 9.84 17.18 -1.38
C LEU A 158 10.16 17.43 -2.86
N HIS A 159 10.09 16.40 -3.72
CA HIS A 159 10.39 16.52 -5.14
C HIS A 159 9.47 17.52 -5.84
N GLY A 160 10.07 18.45 -6.59
CA GLY A 160 9.37 19.55 -7.23
C GLY A 160 9.13 20.77 -6.34
N SER A 161 9.64 20.78 -5.10
CA SER A 161 9.64 21.86 -4.10
C SER A 161 8.27 22.58 -3.93
N GLY A 162 8.23 23.63 -3.12
CA GLY A 162 7.04 24.44 -2.85
C GLY A 162 6.73 24.51 -1.35
N VAL A 163 6.25 25.66 -0.89
CA VAL A 163 6.01 25.95 0.55
C VAL A 163 5.06 24.92 1.18
N ALA A 164 3.99 24.54 0.48
CA ALA A 164 3.03 23.56 0.97
C ALA A 164 3.67 22.17 1.16
N ARG A 165 4.50 21.72 0.22
CA ARG A 165 5.22 20.42 0.30
C ARG A 165 6.25 20.41 1.42
N VAL A 166 7.01 21.50 1.59
CA VAL A 166 8.00 21.62 2.67
C VAL A 166 7.31 21.56 4.04
N SER A 167 6.23 22.31 4.25
CA SER A 167 5.47 22.29 5.50
C SER A 167 4.85 20.90 5.78
N ALA A 168 4.27 20.26 4.78
CA ALA A 168 3.72 18.90 4.91
C ALA A 168 4.83 17.86 5.14
N GLY A 169 5.97 18.01 4.43
CA GLY A 169 7.14 17.16 4.58
C GLY A 169 7.75 17.21 5.97
N LEU A 170 7.89 18.38 6.58
CA LEU A 170 8.37 18.49 7.95
C LEU A 170 7.48 17.77 8.96
N GLN A 171 6.15 17.88 8.83
CA GLN A 171 5.22 17.14 9.68
C GLN A 171 5.30 15.63 9.45
N TYR A 172 5.39 15.22 8.17
CA TYR A 172 5.55 13.82 7.78
C TYR A 172 6.84 13.21 8.36
N ILE A 173 7.98 13.91 8.23
CA ILE A 173 9.27 13.49 8.79
C ILE A 173 9.19 13.38 10.31
N ALA A 174 8.70 14.41 10.99
CA ALA A 174 8.66 14.43 12.46
C ALA A 174 7.86 13.26 13.04
N VAL A 175 6.66 12.99 12.51
CA VAL A 175 5.81 11.90 13.01
C VAL A 175 6.41 10.53 12.69
N ASN A 176 6.92 10.34 11.49
CA ASN A 176 7.51 9.06 11.11
C ASN A 176 8.83 8.79 11.85
N LEU A 177 9.61 9.82 12.17
CA LEU A 177 10.82 9.69 13.00
C LEU A 177 10.46 9.26 14.43
N VAL A 178 9.42 9.85 15.03
CA VAL A 178 8.91 9.41 16.35
C VAL A 178 8.46 7.94 16.29
N ALA A 179 7.74 7.53 15.25
CA ALA A 179 7.36 6.14 15.07
C ALA A 179 8.56 5.20 14.94
N SER A 180 9.63 5.64 14.29
CA SER A 180 10.88 4.89 14.16
C SER A 180 11.63 4.78 15.49
N PHE A 181 11.63 5.83 16.32
CA PHE A 181 12.18 5.74 17.67
C PHE A 181 11.38 4.79 18.56
N LEU A 182 10.05 4.80 18.48
CA LEU A 182 9.21 3.83 19.19
C LEU A 182 9.52 2.40 18.75
N LEU A 183 9.69 2.18 17.44
CA LEU A 183 10.07 0.90 16.89
C LEU A 183 11.43 0.43 17.45
N LEU A 184 12.44 1.31 17.49
CA LEU A 184 13.76 0.98 18.02
C LEU A 184 13.74 0.69 19.53
N ILE A 185 12.98 1.46 20.32
CA ILE A 185 12.80 1.23 21.75
C ILE A 185 12.14 -0.15 21.98
N SER A 186 11.10 -0.47 21.21
CA SER A 186 10.45 -1.77 21.28
C SER A 186 11.40 -2.92 20.96
N ILE A 187 12.18 -2.79 19.89
CA ILE A 187 13.19 -3.78 19.49
C ILE A 187 14.21 -3.99 20.62
N ALA A 188 14.68 -2.92 21.24
CA ALA A 188 15.64 -3.00 22.35
C ALA A 188 15.05 -3.73 23.56
N LEU A 189 13.78 -3.46 23.94
CA LEU A 189 13.10 -4.15 25.04
C LEU A 189 12.90 -5.63 24.73
N ILE A 190 12.42 -5.95 23.54
CA ILE A 190 12.20 -7.34 23.10
C ILE A 190 13.52 -8.11 23.09
N TYR A 191 14.57 -7.54 22.52
CA TYR A 191 15.90 -8.15 22.49
C TYR A 191 16.50 -8.35 23.88
N GLY A 192 16.35 -7.35 24.75
CA GLY A 192 16.86 -7.43 26.14
C GLY A 192 16.29 -8.60 26.95
N VAL A 193 15.06 -9.01 26.64
CA VAL A 193 14.37 -10.11 27.30
C VAL A 193 14.57 -11.45 26.60
N THR A 194 14.50 -11.44 25.27
CA THR A 194 14.51 -12.70 24.49
C THR A 194 15.89 -13.09 23.96
N GLY A 195 16.82 -12.12 23.83
CA GLY A 195 18.15 -12.33 23.25
C GLY A 195 18.11 -12.65 21.75
N THR A 196 16.98 -12.41 21.05
CA THR A 196 16.84 -12.69 19.62
C THR A 196 15.99 -11.61 18.92
N LEU A 197 16.28 -11.36 17.64
CA LEU A 197 15.50 -10.47 16.78
C LEU A 197 14.94 -11.21 15.55
N ASN A 198 15.34 -12.48 15.38
CA ASN A 198 14.78 -13.34 14.34
C ASN A 198 13.32 -13.67 14.69
N LEU A 199 12.40 -13.42 13.77
CA LEU A 199 10.95 -13.56 14.01
C LEU A 199 10.54 -15.00 14.35
N ALA A 200 11.18 -16.00 13.74
CA ALA A 200 10.87 -17.41 14.01
C ALA A 200 11.36 -17.85 15.40
N ASP A 201 12.58 -17.48 15.77
CA ASP A 201 13.15 -17.78 17.09
C ASP A 201 12.42 -16.98 18.19
N LEU A 202 12.02 -15.75 17.89
CA LEU A 202 11.21 -14.92 18.79
C LEU A 202 9.86 -15.58 19.12
N ALA A 203 9.20 -16.15 18.12
CA ALA A 203 7.94 -16.88 18.33
C ALA A 203 8.12 -18.11 19.24
N LEU A 204 9.25 -18.81 19.14
CA LEU A 204 9.57 -19.94 20.01
C LEU A 204 9.89 -19.52 21.45
N ARG A 205 10.61 -18.42 21.64
CA ARG A 205 11.02 -17.94 22.96
C ARG A 205 9.89 -17.23 23.71
N ALA A 206 9.05 -16.49 23.01
CA ALA A 206 7.98 -15.69 23.60
C ALA A 206 7.02 -16.52 24.46
N GLY A 207 6.74 -17.77 24.07
CA GLY A 207 5.87 -18.68 24.81
C GLY A 207 6.43 -19.15 26.16
N ASN A 208 7.75 -19.07 26.36
CA ASN A 208 8.44 -19.54 27.54
C ASN A 208 8.72 -18.45 28.59
N LEU A 209 8.41 -17.18 28.27
CA LEU A 209 8.65 -16.05 29.17
C LEU A 209 7.67 -16.05 30.33
N THR A 210 8.16 -15.74 31.55
CA THR A 210 7.36 -15.70 32.78
C THR A 210 7.68 -14.46 33.62
N GLY A 211 6.77 -14.07 34.50
CA GLY A 211 6.99 -13.02 35.50
C GLY A 211 7.38 -11.66 34.88
N ALA A 212 8.45 -11.06 35.37
CA ALA A 212 8.91 -9.74 34.93
C ALA A 212 9.39 -9.70 33.47
N GLU A 213 9.99 -10.78 32.98
CA GLU A 213 10.43 -10.88 31.58
C GLU A 213 9.24 -10.80 30.62
N ARG A 214 8.16 -11.51 30.95
CA ARG A 214 6.93 -11.46 30.17
C ARG A 214 6.32 -10.05 30.17
N MET A 215 6.27 -9.36 31.31
CA MET A 215 5.75 -7.98 31.39
C MET A 215 6.57 -7.02 30.52
N LEU A 216 7.89 -7.14 30.51
CA LEU A 216 8.76 -6.31 29.67
C LEU A 216 8.59 -6.62 28.17
N PHE A 217 8.45 -7.90 27.84
CA PHE A 217 8.14 -8.33 26.47
C PHE A 217 6.80 -7.75 26.01
N GLU A 218 5.77 -7.83 26.85
CA GLU A 218 4.44 -7.27 26.57
C GLU A 218 4.49 -5.75 26.39
N ALA A 219 5.23 -5.04 27.21
CA ALA A 219 5.44 -3.60 27.04
C ALA A 219 6.16 -3.29 25.71
N GLY A 220 7.21 -4.04 25.37
CA GLY A 220 7.90 -3.93 24.09
C GLY A 220 6.97 -4.19 22.91
N ALA A 221 6.18 -5.25 22.97
CA ALA A 221 5.21 -5.59 21.92
C ALA A 221 4.09 -4.54 21.77
N ALA A 222 3.64 -3.93 22.88
CA ALA A 222 2.66 -2.84 22.84
C ALA A 222 3.23 -1.60 22.12
N ILE A 223 4.47 -1.21 22.44
CA ILE A 223 5.15 -0.09 21.77
C ILE A 223 5.33 -0.40 20.28
N LEU A 224 5.68 -1.66 19.93
CA LEU A 224 5.79 -2.13 18.56
C LEU A 224 4.47 -1.98 17.80
N GLY A 225 3.37 -2.39 18.42
CA GLY A 225 2.03 -2.24 17.88
C GLY A 225 1.67 -0.78 17.60
N VAL A 226 1.95 0.13 18.55
CA VAL A 226 1.73 1.57 18.36
C VAL A 226 2.57 2.12 17.20
N ALA A 227 3.84 1.74 17.08
CA ALA A 227 4.69 2.18 15.97
C ALA A 227 4.12 1.75 14.60
N PHE A 228 3.61 0.52 14.50
CA PHE A 228 2.97 0.05 13.26
C PHE A 228 1.61 0.71 13.01
N LEU A 229 0.82 1.01 14.04
CA LEU A 229 -0.43 1.77 13.90
C LEU A 229 -0.19 3.19 13.38
N VAL A 230 0.88 3.88 13.82
CA VAL A 230 1.29 5.17 13.25
C VAL A 230 1.58 5.02 11.75
N LYS A 231 2.37 3.99 11.37
CA LYS A 231 2.72 3.74 9.96
C LYS A 231 1.52 3.28 9.12
N ALA A 232 0.56 2.57 9.71
CA ALA A 232 -0.70 2.20 9.07
C ALA A 232 -1.68 3.38 8.89
N GLY A 233 -1.42 4.52 9.56
CA GLY A 233 -2.31 5.66 9.53
C GLY A 233 -3.59 5.46 10.33
N ALA A 234 -3.50 4.75 11.46
CA ALA A 234 -4.63 4.54 12.36
C ALA A 234 -4.99 5.83 13.12
N TRP A 235 -6.28 6.06 13.33
CA TRP A 235 -6.76 7.16 14.15
C TRP A 235 -6.44 6.89 15.66
N PRO A 236 -6.01 7.88 16.44
CA PRO A 236 -5.84 9.31 16.15
C PRO A 236 -4.47 9.67 15.53
N LEU A 237 -3.60 8.71 15.22
CA LEU A 237 -2.21 8.90 14.82
C LEU A 237 -2.04 9.21 13.31
N ASN A 238 -3.14 9.43 12.57
CA ASN A 238 -3.16 9.64 11.11
C ASN A 238 -3.15 11.11 10.65
N PHE A 239 -3.01 12.08 11.56
CA PHE A 239 -3.08 13.51 11.26
C PHE A 239 -2.02 14.00 10.26
N TRP A 240 -0.93 13.26 10.10
CA TRP A 240 0.15 13.55 9.14
C TRP A 240 -0.19 13.12 7.69
N LEU A 241 -1.08 12.11 7.54
CA LEU A 241 -1.30 11.43 6.26
C LEU A 241 -1.96 12.34 5.21
N VAL A 242 -3.05 13.00 5.55
CA VAL A 242 -3.81 13.83 4.60
C VAL A 242 -2.98 15.00 4.09
N LYS A 243 -2.19 15.66 4.96
CA LYS A 243 -1.30 16.73 4.55
C LYS A 243 -0.11 16.21 3.73
N GLY A 244 0.53 15.12 4.19
CA GLY A 244 1.69 14.52 3.51
C GLY A 244 1.33 14.02 2.12
N TYR A 245 0.35 13.13 2.02
CA TYR A 245 -0.02 12.50 0.76
C TYR A 245 -0.69 13.47 -0.21
N GLY A 246 -1.56 14.37 0.30
CA GLY A 246 -2.23 15.37 -0.53
C GLY A 246 -1.32 16.48 -1.04
N SER A 247 -0.09 16.64 -0.50
CA SER A 247 0.90 17.58 -1.01
C SER A 247 1.95 16.92 -1.93
N ALA A 248 2.04 15.59 -1.93
CA ALA A 248 2.96 14.86 -2.79
C ALA A 248 2.56 14.98 -4.27
N SER A 249 3.52 14.76 -5.17
CA SER A 249 3.17 14.59 -6.58
C SER A 249 2.33 13.31 -6.78
N ALA A 250 1.42 13.31 -7.75
CA ALA A 250 0.51 12.18 -7.94
C ALA A 250 1.19 10.80 -8.04
N PRO A 251 2.29 10.61 -8.79
CA PRO A 251 2.96 9.31 -8.81
C PRO A 251 3.52 8.91 -7.44
N ILE A 252 3.97 9.87 -6.64
CA ILE A 252 4.48 9.59 -5.30
C ILE A 252 3.34 9.33 -4.31
N ALA A 253 2.27 10.11 -4.37
CA ALA A 253 1.06 9.87 -3.59
C ALA A 253 0.44 8.49 -3.91
N ALA A 254 0.45 8.07 -5.17
CA ALA A 254 0.02 6.73 -5.58
C ALA A 254 0.90 5.63 -4.95
N MET A 255 2.23 5.79 -4.94
CA MET A 255 3.14 4.87 -4.22
C MET A 255 2.90 4.87 -2.71
N PHE A 256 2.53 6.01 -2.13
CA PHE A 256 2.23 6.09 -0.70
C PHE A 256 0.97 5.30 -0.31
N SER A 257 0.11 4.95 -1.25
CA SER A 257 -1.04 4.08 -0.98
C SER A 257 -0.64 2.69 -0.46
N ILE A 258 0.50 2.15 -0.91
CA ILE A 258 1.02 0.87 -0.40
C ILE A 258 1.82 1.04 0.89
N MET A 259 2.40 2.22 1.17
CA MET A 259 3.21 2.45 2.37
C MET A 259 2.40 2.29 3.66
N THR A 260 1.13 2.70 3.71
CA THR A 260 0.25 2.44 4.85
C THR A 260 0.02 0.94 5.06
N LYS A 261 0.05 0.16 3.98
CA LYS A 261 -0.15 -1.30 4.02
C LYS A 261 1.08 -2.05 4.56
N VAL A 262 2.27 -1.43 4.53
CA VAL A 262 3.46 -2.01 5.19
C VAL A 262 3.26 -2.10 6.71
N GLY A 263 2.66 -1.07 7.34
CA GLY A 263 2.29 -1.11 8.76
C GLY A 263 1.29 -2.23 9.08
N ILE A 264 0.26 -2.37 8.24
CA ILE A 264 -0.75 -3.44 8.37
C ILE A 264 -0.12 -4.82 8.12
N TYR A 265 0.76 -4.95 7.13
CA TYR A 265 1.52 -6.17 6.87
C TYR A 265 2.36 -6.58 8.09
N ALA A 266 3.07 -5.62 8.71
CA ALA A 266 3.89 -5.88 9.87
C ALA A 266 3.04 -6.34 11.07
N LEU A 267 1.89 -5.70 11.32
CA LEU A 267 0.93 -6.13 12.35
C LEU A 267 0.43 -7.55 12.09
N LEU A 268 0.06 -7.87 10.85
CA LEU A 268 -0.41 -9.19 10.48
C LEU A 268 0.70 -10.25 10.61
N ARG A 269 1.90 -9.98 10.09
CA ARG A 269 3.04 -10.90 10.11
C ARG A 269 3.50 -11.21 11.54
N ILE A 270 3.73 -10.18 12.34
CA ILE A 270 4.23 -10.34 13.70
C ILE A 270 3.11 -10.86 14.62
N GLY A 271 1.89 -10.37 14.43
CA GLY A 271 0.73 -10.89 15.15
C GLY A 271 0.51 -12.38 14.92
N SER A 272 0.56 -12.85 13.68
CA SER A 272 0.40 -14.28 13.35
C SER A 272 1.47 -15.19 13.98
N LEU A 273 2.68 -14.66 14.18
CA LEU A 273 3.79 -15.41 14.82
C LEU A 273 3.71 -15.38 16.34
N LEU A 274 3.28 -14.28 16.96
CA LEU A 274 3.31 -14.10 18.41
C LEU A 274 2.01 -14.52 19.11
N LEU A 275 0.83 -14.36 18.50
CA LEU A 275 -0.45 -14.72 19.09
C LEU A 275 -0.56 -16.20 19.50
N PRO A 276 -0.15 -17.18 18.68
CA PRO A 276 -0.23 -18.60 19.04
C PRO A 276 0.70 -19.01 20.19
N SER A 277 1.75 -18.24 20.46
CA SER A 277 2.68 -18.49 21.57
C SER A 277 2.14 -18.04 22.94
N GLY A 278 0.85 -17.66 23.02
CA GLY A 278 0.27 -17.12 24.25
C GLY A 278 0.80 -15.74 24.63
N ALA A 279 1.45 -15.08 23.67
CA ALA A 279 1.93 -13.72 23.80
C ALA A 279 0.75 -12.73 23.75
N PRO A 280 0.96 -11.56 24.21
CA PRO A 280 0.12 -10.80 25.11
C PRO A 280 -1.02 -10.02 24.50
N ALA A 281 -1.85 -9.52 25.39
CA ALA A 281 -2.84 -8.48 25.24
C ALA A 281 -2.41 -7.23 24.41
N ALA A 282 -1.13 -7.02 24.16
CA ALA A 282 -0.61 -5.90 23.37
C ALA A 282 -0.94 -5.97 21.87
N PHE A 283 -1.09 -7.19 21.32
CA PHE A 283 -1.64 -7.45 20.01
C PHE A 283 -3.09 -7.95 20.09
N SER A 284 -3.81 -7.63 21.21
CA SER A 284 -5.17 -8.10 21.34
C SER A 284 -6.01 -7.59 20.17
N LEU A 285 -6.74 -8.52 19.58
CA LEU A 285 -7.60 -8.27 18.43
C LEU A 285 -8.63 -7.17 18.74
N ASP A 286 -9.08 -7.06 20.00
CA ASP A 286 -10.04 -6.05 20.44
C ASP A 286 -9.55 -4.62 20.25
N TRP A 287 -8.29 -4.33 20.60
CA TRP A 287 -7.69 -3.00 20.39
C TRP A 287 -7.55 -2.67 18.90
N MET A 288 -7.16 -3.66 18.11
CA MET A 288 -7.00 -3.49 16.66
C MET A 288 -8.37 -3.28 16.00
N PHE A 289 -9.41 -3.99 16.44
CA PHE A 289 -10.80 -3.80 16.00
C PHE A 289 -11.29 -2.38 16.31
N ALA A 290 -11.14 -1.93 17.55
CA ALA A 290 -11.58 -0.60 17.98
C ALA A 290 -10.83 0.52 17.25
N ALA A 291 -9.49 0.44 17.14
CA ALA A 291 -8.69 1.40 16.41
C ALA A 291 -9.02 1.42 14.91
N GLY A 292 -9.27 0.25 14.32
CA GLY A 292 -9.72 0.10 12.94
C GLY A 292 -11.07 0.76 12.71
N LEU A 293 -12.04 0.51 13.58
CA LEU A 293 -13.38 1.09 13.51
C LEU A 293 -13.35 2.62 13.62
N ALA A 294 -12.58 3.15 14.58
CA ALA A 294 -12.39 4.59 14.74
C ALA A 294 -11.73 5.22 13.50
N THR A 295 -10.73 4.53 12.93
CA THR A 295 -10.06 4.96 11.69
C THR A 295 -11.02 4.97 10.50
N LEU A 296 -11.83 3.93 10.35
CA LEU A 296 -12.83 3.81 9.29
C LEU A 296 -13.87 4.94 9.36
N LEU A 297 -14.42 5.20 10.54
CA LEU A 297 -15.40 6.26 10.76
C LEU A 297 -14.79 7.65 10.53
N PHE A 298 -13.58 7.89 11.03
CA PHE A 298 -12.86 9.14 10.78
C PHE A 298 -12.64 9.38 9.28
N GLY A 299 -12.22 8.35 8.54
CA GLY A 299 -12.05 8.41 7.09
C GLY A 299 -13.37 8.70 6.35
N ALA A 300 -14.47 8.06 6.77
CA ALA A 300 -15.80 8.29 6.21
C ALA A 300 -16.30 9.73 6.43
N LEU A 301 -16.11 10.28 7.63
CA LEU A 301 -16.41 11.68 7.93
C LEU A 301 -15.56 12.63 7.07
N GLY A 302 -14.28 12.33 6.90
CA GLY A 302 -13.37 13.10 6.04
C GLY A 302 -13.81 13.14 4.58
N LEU A 303 -14.31 12.02 4.04
CA LEU A 303 -14.88 11.95 2.68
C LEU A 303 -16.09 12.86 2.50
N LEU A 304 -16.94 12.99 3.52
CA LEU A 304 -18.10 13.88 3.48
C LEU A 304 -17.70 15.36 3.63
N ALA A 305 -16.71 15.63 4.47
CA ALA A 305 -16.31 16.99 4.83
C ALA A 305 -15.45 17.70 3.76
N THR A 306 -14.63 16.94 3.00
CA THR A 306 -13.71 17.54 2.02
C THR A 306 -14.34 17.72 0.65
N GLN A 307 -13.85 18.74 -0.06
CA GLN A 307 -14.24 19.02 -1.45
C GLN A 307 -13.05 18.99 -2.42
N GLN A 308 -11.84 18.86 -1.91
CA GLN A 308 -10.62 18.77 -2.70
C GLN A 308 -10.36 17.32 -3.08
N LEU A 309 -10.26 17.02 -4.37
CA LEU A 309 -10.18 15.65 -4.87
C LEU A 309 -8.95 14.91 -4.32
N GLU A 310 -7.80 15.55 -4.28
CA GLU A 310 -6.56 14.95 -3.73
C GLU A 310 -6.72 14.55 -2.26
N LYS A 311 -7.36 15.39 -1.44
CA LYS A 311 -7.65 15.08 -0.04
C LYS A 311 -8.68 13.96 0.10
N MET A 312 -9.66 13.90 -0.81
CA MET A 312 -10.62 12.79 -0.82
C MET A 312 -9.94 11.45 -1.03
N VAL A 313 -8.97 11.38 -1.95
CA VAL A 313 -8.18 10.16 -2.16
C VAL A 313 -7.40 9.78 -0.90
N CYS A 314 -6.84 10.76 -0.18
CA CYS A 314 -6.18 10.49 1.11
C CYS A 314 -7.16 9.89 2.14
N TYR A 315 -8.40 10.39 2.21
CA TYR A 315 -9.41 9.80 3.08
C TYR A 315 -9.85 8.41 2.61
N CYS A 316 -9.84 8.10 1.30
CA CYS A 316 -10.03 6.74 0.80
C CYS A 316 -8.92 5.79 1.31
N VAL A 317 -7.67 6.24 1.38
CA VAL A 317 -6.56 5.47 1.98
C VAL A 317 -6.82 5.21 3.46
N ILE A 318 -7.31 6.20 4.21
CA ILE A 318 -7.65 6.06 5.65
C ILE A 318 -8.82 5.08 5.83
N VAL A 319 -9.88 5.19 5.03
CA VAL A 319 -11.01 4.24 5.03
C VAL A 319 -10.52 2.82 4.76
N SER A 320 -9.62 2.66 3.79
CA SER A 320 -9.02 1.36 3.48
C SER A 320 -8.20 0.81 4.64
N ALA A 321 -7.37 1.64 5.28
CA ALA A 321 -6.60 1.23 6.46
C ALA A 321 -7.52 0.84 7.63
N GLY A 322 -8.56 1.65 7.89
CA GLY A 322 -9.56 1.36 8.92
C GLY A 322 -10.31 0.05 8.65
N THR A 323 -10.76 -0.19 7.42
CA THR A 323 -11.43 -1.45 7.04
C THR A 323 -10.53 -2.66 7.28
N LEU A 324 -9.25 -2.58 6.89
CA LEU A 324 -8.28 -3.66 7.09
C LEU A 324 -8.01 -3.92 8.56
N LEU A 325 -7.76 -2.86 9.35
CA LEU A 325 -7.51 -3.01 10.79
C LEU A 325 -8.71 -3.59 11.53
N THR A 326 -9.94 -3.14 11.19
CA THR A 326 -11.17 -3.69 11.78
C THR A 326 -11.36 -5.16 11.42
N ALA A 327 -11.13 -5.52 10.15
CA ALA A 327 -11.27 -6.90 9.69
C ALA A 327 -10.24 -7.84 10.34
N LEU A 328 -8.97 -7.42 10.42
CA LEU A 328 -7.90 -8.21 11.03
C LEU A 328 -8.00 -8.28 12.55
N GLY A 329 -8.62 -7.27 13.17
CA GLY A 329 -8.89 -7.23 14.60
C GLY A 329 -10.21 -7.88 15.02
N MET A 330 -10.95 -8.53 14.12
CA MET A 330 -12.24 -9.14 14.41
C MET A 330 -12.10 -10.26 15.44
N PRO A 331 -12.75 -10.17 16.62
CA PRO A 331 -12.66 -11.21 17.64
C PRO A 331 -13.33 -12.51 17.17
N GLY A 332 -12.68 -13.64 17.42
CA GLY A 332 -13.25 -14.98 17.21
C GLY A 332 -13.44 -15.40 15.74
N VAL A 333 -13.09 -14.56 14.78
CA VAL A 333 -13.24 -14.84 13.33
C VAL A 333 -11.99 -14.41 12.57
N THR A 334 -11.41 -15.31 11.80
CA THR A 334 -10.28 -14.99 10.93
C THR A 334 -10.79 -14.48 9.56
N LEU A 335 -10.60 -13.19 9.30
CA LEU A 335 -10.97 -12.54 8.04
C LEU A 335 -9.77 -12.27 7.14
N THR A 336 -8.64 -12.92 7.38
CA THR A 336 -7.36 -12.64 6.73
C THR A 336 -7.43 -12.78 5.21
N GLY A 337 -8.00 -13.86 4.68
CA GLY A 337 -8.13 -14.07 3.22
C GLY A 337 -8.91 -12.96 2.52
N PRO A 338 -10.17 -12.70 2.92
CA PRO A 338 -10.96 -11.58 2.40
C PRO A 338 -10.31 -10.20 2.61
N ALA A 339 -9.63 -9.98 3.75
CA ALA A 339 -8.91 -8.73 4.01
C ALA A 339 -7.73 -8.53 3.05
N LEU A 340 -6.99 -9.59 2.70
CA LEU A 340 -5.93 -9.53 1.70
C LEU A 340 -6.46 -9.22 0.31
N PHE A 341 -7.60 -9.79 -0.09
CA PHE A 341 -8.25 -9.43 -1.35
C PHE A 341 -8.66 -7.95 -1.38
N TYR A 342 -9.23 -7.46 -0.27
CA TYR A 342 -9.55 -6.04 -0.12
C TYR A 342 -8.31 -5.16 -0.16
N LEU A 343 -7.19 -5.58 0.44
CA LEU A 343 -5.91 -4.87 0.42
C LEU A 343 -5.45 -4.64 -1.02
N ILE A 344 -5.40 -5.70 -1.83
CA ILE A 344 -4.96 -5.62 -3.24
C ILE A 344 -5.87 -4.66 -4.02
N SER A 345 -7.19 -4.88 -3.97
CA SER A 345 -8.17 -4.04 -4.66
C SER A 345 -8.06 -2.57 -4.25
N SER A 346 -7.92 -2.29 -2.95
CA SER A 346 -7.83 -0.92 -2.43
C SER A 346 -6.55 -0.19 -2.81
N VAL A 347 -5.40 -0.88 -2.87
CA VAL A 347 -4.12 -0.28 -3.29
C VAL A 347 -4.15 0.07 -4.77
N LEU A 348 -4.62 -0.83 -5.63
CA LEU A 348 -4.75 -0.56 -7.06
C LEU A 348 -5.71 0.60 -7.32
N THR A 349 -6.85 0.61 -6.62
CA THR A 349 -7.86 1.66 -6.73
C THR A 349 -7.33 3.02 -6.30
N THR A 350 -6.73 3.12 -5.10
CA THR A 350 -6.22 4.40 -4.58
C THR A 350 -5.01 4.89 -5.37
N GLY A 351 -4.16 3.97 -5.85
CA GLY A 351 -3.08 4.29 -6.77
C GLY A 351 -3.59 4.91 -8.08
N ALA A 352 -4.56 4.26 -8.74
CA ALA A 352 -5.20 4.81 -9.94
C ALA A 352 -5.87 6.15 -9.66
N PHE A 353 -6.51 6.29 -8.50
CA PHE A 353 -7.25 7.50 -8.16
C PHE A 353 -6.34 8.71 -7.89
N PHE A 354 -5.16 8.53 -7.26
CA PHE A 354 -4.18 9.61 -7.13
C PHE A 354 -3.70 10.12 -8.49
N LEU A 355 -3.37 9.21 -9.41
CA LEU A 355 -2.95 9.58 -10.76
C LEU A 355 -4.07 10.30 -11.52
N LEU A 356 -5.29 9.80 -11.41
CA LEU A 356 -6.47 10.39 -12.02
C LEU A 356 -6.81 11.77 -11.44
N ALA A 357 -6.69 11.94 -10.12
CA ALA A 357 -6.99 13.21 -9.45
C ALA A 357 -6.13 14.36 -9.99
N GLU A 358 -4.83 14.12 -10.22
CA GLU A 358 -3.97 15.14 -10.85
C GLU A 358 -4.40 15.46 -12.28
N LEU A 359 -4.76 14.44 -13.07
CA LEU A 359 -5.23 14.68 -14.46
C LEU A 359 -6.48 15.55 -14.48
N ILE A 360 -7.42 15.31 -13.58
CA ILE A 360 -8.65 16.10 -13.44
C ILE A 360 -8.33 17.53 -12.98
N GLU A 361 -7.53 17.70 -11.93
CA GLU A 361 -7.22 19.02 -11.37
C GLU A 361 -6.44 19.89 -12.37
N ARG A 362 -5.50 19.28 -13.09
CA ARG A 362 -4.74 19.96 -14.14
C ARG A 362 -5.63 20.47 -15.29
N THR A 363 -6.68 19.74 -15.62
CA THR A 363 -7.66 20.17 -16.64
C THR A 363 -8.39 21.42 -16.20
N ARG A 364 -8.77 21.50 -14.91
CA ARG A 364 -9.47 22.64 -14.33
C ARG A 364 -8.60 23.89 -14.24
N SER A 365 -7.35 23.75 -13.80
CA SER A 365 -6.42 24.88 -13.66
C SER A 365 -6.03 25.50 -15.02
N PHE A 366 -5.93 24.68 -16.07
CA PHE A 366 -5.63 25.18 -17.41
C PHE A 366 -6.79 26.02 -17.98
N GLY A 367 -8.04 25.58 -17.83
CA GLY A 367 -9.21 26.32 -18.27
C GLY A 367 -9.34 27.68 -17.58
N ALA A 368 -9.16 27.71 -16.25
CA ALA A 368 -9.20 28.95 -15.48
C ALA A 368 -8.11 29.96 -15.90
N ASN A 369 -6.89 29.48 -16.16
CA ASN A 369 -5.78 30.34 -16.61
C ASN A 369 -5.99 30.88 -18.04
N VAL A 370 -6.53 30.05 -18.96
CA VAL A 370 -6.84 30.51 -20.33
C VAL A 370 -7.94 31.54 -20.27
N LEU A 371 -8.98 31.35 -19.48
CA LEU A 371 -10.06 32.32 -19.31
C LEU A 371 -9.55 33.65 -18.74
N ALA A 372 -8.74 33.62 -17.68
CA ALA A 372 -8.15 34.83 -17.08
C ALA A 372 -7.31 35.61 -18.10
N VAL A 373 -6.45 34.94 -18.87
CA VAL A 373 -5.64 35.57 -19.94
C VAL A 373 -6.51 36.10 -21.07
N THR A 374 -7.59 35.39 -21.41
CA THR A 374 -8.51 35.84 -22.49
C THR A 374 -9.33 37.06 -22.05
N LEU A 375 -9.84 37.07 -20.83
CA LEU A 375 -10.57 38.22 -20.28
C LEU A 375 -9.65 39.44 -20.15
N ASP A 376 -8.39 39.28 -19.71
CA ASP A 376 -7.38 40.32 -19.59
C ASP A 376 -6.93 40.85 -20.98
N ALA A 377 -6.88 39.97 -22.00
CA ALA A 377 -6.46 40.32 -23.36
C ALA A 377 -7.56 41.04 -24.19
N PHE A 378 -8.84 40.83 -23.87
CA PHE A 378 -9.94 41.35 -24.64
C PHE A 378 -10.73 42.47 -23.94
N ASP A 379 -10.36 42.85 -22.71
CA ASP A 379 -10.98 43.93 -21.94
C ASP A 379 -12.54 43.88 -21.96
N LEU A 380 -13.07 42.65 -21.85
CA LEU A 380 -14.50 42.36 -21.98
C LEU A 380 -15.24 42.53 -20.65
N ASP A 381 -15.13 43.72 -20.04
CA ASP A 381 -16.04 44.16 -18.97
C ASP A 381 -17.35 44.73 -19.57
N ASP A 382 -17.88 44.13 -20.64
CA ASP A 382 -19.17 44.53 -21.18
C ASP A 382 -20.31 43.64 -20.66
N PRO A 383 -21.14 44.12 -19.72
CA PRO A 383 -22.23 43.35 -19.13
C PRO A 383 -23.41 43.06 -20.07
N THR A 384 -23.31 43.41 -21.36
CA THR A 384 -24.44 43.34 -22.33
C THR A 384 -24.42 42.15 -23.27
N SER A 385 -23.46 41.23 -23.20
CA SER A 385 -23.51 39.99 -23.98
C SER A 385 -24.43 38.94 -23.34
N VAL A 386 -25.68 39.30 -23.16
CA VAL A 386 -26.75 38.43 -22.69
C VAL A 386 -27.17 37.46 -23.79
N ASN A 387 -27.25 36.18 -23.40
CA ASN A 387 -28.08 35.12 -23.96
C ASN A 387 -27.89 34.75 -25.44
N ARG A 388 -27.02 33.76 -25.66
CA ARG A 388 -27.34 32.69 -26.61
C ARG A 388 -27.29 31.36 -25.90
N SER A 389 -28.35 31.04 -25.19
CA SER A 389 -28.74 29.67 -24.93
C SER A 389 -29.26 29.08 -26.25
N ASP A 390 -28.37 28.80 -27.18
CA ASP A 390 -28.71 27.89 -28.25
C ASP A 390 -28.84 26.51 -27.61
N ASP A 391 -30.03 25.95 -27.70
CA ASP A 391 -30.35 24.54 -27.40
C ASP A 391 -29.49 23.64 -28.28
N VAL A 392 -28.23 23.46 -27.90
CA VAL A 392 -27.34 22.50 -28.54
C VAL A 392 -27.61 21.11 -27.92
N VAL A 393 -28.65 20.47 -28.43
CA VAL A 393 -28.90 19.05 -28.21
C VAL A 393 -27.77 18.28 -28.89
N GLY A 394 -26.90 17.65 -28.09
CA GLY A 394 -25.88 16.74 -28.60
C GLY A 394 -24.47 17.31 -28.74
N VAL A 395 -23.89 17.91 -27.70
CA VAL A 395 -22.47 18.27 -27.69
C VAL A 395 -21.62 16.98 -27.67
N ALA A 396 -20.78 16.78 -28.69
CA ALA A 396 -19.83 15.68 -28.72
C ALA A 396 -18.86 15.80 -27.55
N ILE A 397 -18.89 14.85 -26.63
CA ILE A 397 -17.97 14.78 -25.47
C ILE A 397 -16.58 14.42 -26.01
N PRO A 398 -15.52 15.25 -25.80
CA PRO A 398 -14.18 14.90 -26.22
C PRO A 398 -13.72 13.59 -25.57
N ALA A 399 -13.05 12.71 -26.31
CA ALA A 399 -12.61 11.40 -25.83
C ALA A 399 -11.80 11.46 -24.52
N ALA A 400 -11.03 12.55 -24.34
CA ALA A 400 -10.29 12.79 -23.12
C ALA A 400 -11.20 13.01 -21.89
N MET A 401 -12.27 13.78 -22.05
CA MET A 401 -13.26 13.99 -20.96
C MET A 401 -14.06 12.74 -20.68
N ALA A 402 -14.43 11.97 -21.72
CA ALA A 402 -15.09 10.69 -21.56
C ALA A 402 -14.22 9.71 -20.77
N PHE A 403 -12.92 9.63 -21.07
CA PHE A 403 -11.96 8.82 -20.33
C PHE A 403 -11.87 9.24 -18.85
N LEU A 404 -11.70 10.55 -18.57
CA LEU A 404 -11.61 11.04 -17.19
C LEU A 404 -12.89 10.78 -16.41
N GLY A 405 -14.06 11.00 -17.00
CA GLY A 405 -15.35 10.74 -16.38
C GLY A 405 -15.58 9.25 -16.09
N LEU A 406 -15.30 8.39 -17.08
CA LEU A 406 -15.43 6.94 -16.91
C LEU A 406 -14.45 6.40 -15.85
N ALA A 407 -13.19 6.81 -15.89
CA ALA A 407 -12.19 6.44 -14.90
C ALA A 407 -12.57 6.91 -13.49
N PHE A 408 -13.13 8.13 -13.35
CA PHE A 408 -13.63 8.64 -12.08
C PHE A 408 -14.80 7.80 -11.55
N ILE A 409 -15.78 7.45 -12.40
CA ILE A 409 -16.89 6.57 -12.02
C ILE A 409 -16.37 5.20 -11.59
N CYS A 410 -15.42 4.60 -12.34
CA CYS A 410 -14.80 3.33 -11.94
C CYS A 410 -14.11 3.43 -10.57
N CYS A 411 -13.33 4.49 -10.30
CA CYS A 411 -12.73 4.72 -8.99
C CYS A 411 -13.78 4.87 -7.89
N ALA A 412 -14.85 5.62 -8.16
CA ALA A 412 -15.94 5.81 -7.21
C ALA A 412 -16.65 4.50 -6.88
N LEU A 413 -16.97 3.67 -7.87
CA LEU A 413 -17.57 2.34 -7.68
C LEU A 413 -16.64 1.41 -6.89
N LEU A 414 -15.34 1.42 -7.18
CA LEU A 414 -14.34 0.62 -6.47
C LEU A 414 -14.23 1.01 -4.99
N VAL A 415 -14.15 2.30 -4.69
CA VAL A 415 -14.04 2.83 -3.32
C VAL A 415 -15.31 2.56 -2.52
N THR A 416 -16.47 2.82 -3.10
CA THR A 416 -17.77 2.62 -2.44
C THR A 416 -18.10 1.13 -2.27
N GLY A 417 -17.55 0.27 -3.13
CA GLY A 417 -17.84 -1.16 -3.14
C GLY A 417 -19.16 -1.50 -3.82
N LEU A 418 -19.46 -0.81 -4.93
CA LEU A 418 -20.64 -1.10 -5.75
C LEU A 418 -20.29 -2.06 -6.90
N PRO A 419 -21.24 -2.95 -7.31
CA PRO A 419 -21.02 -3.84 -8.46
C PRO A 419 -20.69 -3.05 -9.73
N PRO A 420 -19.97 -3.64 -10.71
CA PRO A 420 -19.50 -5.03 -10.82
C PRO A 420 -18.00 -5.22 -10.51
N LEU A 421 -17.33 -4.26 -9.89
CA LEU A 421 -15.87 -4.20 -9.79
C LEU A 421 -15.32 -4.92 -8.55
N SER A 422 -13.98 -5.10 -8.49
CA SER A 422 -13.28 -5.81 -7.41
C SER A 422 -13.54 -5.23 -6.01
N GLY A 423 -13.82 -3.93 -5.89
CA GLY A 423 -14.18 -3.31 -4.62
C GLY A 423 -15.46 -3.88 -4.00
N PHE A 424 -16.46 -4.22 -4.83
CA PHE A 424 -17.66 -4.92 -4.39
C PHE A 424 -17.34 -6.34 -3.93
N VAL A 425 -16.64 -7.11 -4.76
CA VAL A 425 -16.25 -8.50 -4.42
C VAL A 425 -15.46 -8.53 -3.11
N ALA A 426 -14.51 -7.62 -2.94
CA ALA A 426 -13.69 -7.50 -1.75
C ALA A 426 -14.52 -7.24 -0.47
N LYS A 427 -15.39 -6.23 -0.51
CA LYS A 427 -16.25 -5.91 0.64
C LYS A 427 -17.28 -7.00 0.88
N PHE A 428 -17.89 -7.54 -0.17
CA PHE A 428 -18.87 -8.62 -0.06
C PHE A 428 -18.27 -9.87 0.57
N SER A 429 -17.10 -10.33 0.11
CA SER A 429 -16.43 -11.50 0.69
C SER A 429 -16.06 -11.28 2.16
N LEU A 430 -15.58 -10.07 2.50
CA LEU A 430 -15.24 -9.71 3.87
C LEU A 430 -16.47 -9.72 4.80
N LEU A 431 -17.57 -9.09 4.38
CA LEU A 431 -18.81 -9.02 5.16
C LEU A 431 -19.50 -10.38 5.24
N SER A 432 -19.51 -11.13 4.13
CA SER A 432 -20.07 -12.48 4.08
C SER A 432 -19.32 -13.42 5.04
N ALA A 433 -17.97 -13.39 5.02
CA ALA A 433 -17.16 -14.19 5.93
C ALA A 433 -17.42 -13.82 7.40
N ALA A 434 -17.52 -12.52 7.73
CA ALA A 434 -17.79 -12.05 9.09
C ALA A 434 -19.14 -12.55 9.63
N VAL A 435 -20.16 -12.60 8.78
CA VAL A 435 -21.52 -13.05 9.17
C VAL A 435 -21.63 -14.57 9.18
N SER A 436 -20.99 -15.27 8.21
CA SER A 436 -21.10 -16.73 8.06
C SER A 436 -20.31 -17.52 9.10
N ALA A 437 -19.33 -16.92 9.76
CA ALA A 437 -18.51 -17.60 10.76
C ALA A 437 -19.30 -18.03 12.02
N ALA A 438 -20.53 -17.55 12.17
CA ALA A 438 -21.43 -17.90 13.26
C ALA A 438 -22.39 -19.04 12.84
N THR A 439 -21.87 -20.26 12.67
CA THR A 439 -22.65 -21.40 12.13
C THR A 439 -23.62 -22.06 13.13
N GLU A 440 -23.52 -21.80 14.44
CA GLU A 440 -24.39 -22.45 15.47
C GLU A 440 -25.14 -21.47 16.40
N SER A 441 -24.82 -20.19 16.35
CA SER A 441 -25.48 -19.13 17.11
C SER A 441 -25.60 -17.86 16.27
N ALA A 442 -26.41 -16.89 16.70
CA ALA A 442 -26.53 -15.61 16.01
C ALA A 442 -25.16 -14.95 15.82
N PRO A 443 -24.89 -14.26 14.68
CA PRO A 443 -23.62 -13.59 14.44
C PRO A 443 -23.27 -12.67 15.62
N PRO A 444 -21.97 -12.64 16.04
CA PRO A 444 -21.56 -11.79 17.15
C PRO A 444 -21.85 -10.31 16.84
N MET A 445 -22.09 -9.52 17.86
CA MET A 445 -22.41 -8.09 17.71
C MET A 445 -21.31 -7.35 16.91
N ASP A 446 -20.07 -7.74 17.07
CA ASP A 446 -18.91 -7.16 16.36
C ASP A 446 -19.00 -7.36 14.84
N ALA A 447 -19.55 -8.47 14.37
CA ALA A 447 -19.79 -8.69 12.94
C ALA A 447 -20.81 -7.68 12.39
N TRP A 448 -21.88 -7.42 13.11
CA TRP A 448 -22.87 -6.42 12.71
C TRP A 448 -22.34 -4.99 12.78
N ILE A 449 -21.48 -4.69 13.76
CA ILE A 449 -20.77 -3.40 13.85
C ILE A 449 -19.87 -3.22 12.64
N LEU A 450 -19.09 -4.24 12.24
CA LEU A 450 -18.27 -4.21 11.05
C LEU A 450 -19.11 -3.98 9.79
N VAL A 451 -20.21 -4.74 9.63
CA VAL A 451 -21.14 -4.58 8.50
C VAL A 451 -21.67 -3.15 8.43
N ALA A 452 -22.21 -2.63 9.54
CA ALA A 452 -22.73 -1.28 9.59
C ALA A 452 -21.67 -0.21 9.25
N ALA A 453 -20.47 -0.33 9.82
CA ALA A 453 -19.37 0.62 9.59
C ALA A 453 -18.92 0.63 8.12
N VAL A 454 -18.77 -0.55 7.49
CA VAL A 454 -18.39 -0.66 6.09
C VAL A 454 -19.47 -0.12 5.16
N LEU A 455 -20.75 -0.38 5.44
CA LEU A 455 -21.88 0.16 4.65
C LEU A 455 -21.99 1.69 4.81
N VAL A 456 -21.88 2.22 6.03
CA VAL A 456 -21.88 3.67 6.29
C VAL A 456 -20.72 4.35 5.59
N SER A 457 -19.52 3.76 5.63
CA SER A 457 -18.36 4.31 4.91
C SER A 457 -18.55 4.28 3.39
N GLY A 458 -19.18 3.23 2.85
CA GLY A 458 -19.54 3.13 1.43
C GLY A 458 -20.53 4.22 1.03
N LEU A 459 -21.55 4.46 1.83
CA LEU A 459 -22.55 5.52 1.61
C LEU A 459 -21.89 6.91 1.68
N ALA A 460 -21.03 7.15 2.68
CA ALA A 460 -20.26 8.39 2.79
C ALA A 460 -19.38 8.63 1.55
N GLY A 461 -18.73 7.59 1.06
CA GLY A 461 -17.97 7.63 -0.19
C GLY A 461 -18.85 7.95 -1.40
N LEU A 462 -20.00 7.31 -1.52
CA LEU A 462 -20.95 7.54 -2.63
C LEU A 462 -21.43 9.00 -2.66
N VAL A 463 -21.85 9.54 -1.51
CA VAL A 463 -22.30 10.93 -1.40
C VAL A 463 -21.15 11.91 -1.65
N GLY A 464 -19.98 11.71 -1.04
CA GLY A 464 -18.82 12.60 -1.19
C GLY A 464 -18.28 12.63 -2.62
N LEU A 465 -18.02 11.45 -3.22
CA LEU A 465 -17.52 11.32 -4.59
C LEU A 465 -18.58 11.73 -5.62
N GLY A 466 -19.85 11.36 -5.41
CA GLY A 466 -20.95 11.76 -6.28
C GLY A 466 -21.08 13.28 -6.36
N ARG A 467 -21.12 13.98 -5.22
CA ARG A 467 -21.14 15.46 -5.16
C ARG A 467 -19.94 16.08 -5.87
N THR A 468 -18.75 15.50 -5.69
CA THR A 468 -17.52 16.01 -6.34
C THR A 468 -17.54 15.72 -7.84
N GLY A 469 -17.99 14.55 -8.26
CA GLY A 469 -18.14 14.19 -9.67
C GLY A 469 -19.11 15.13 -10.40
N ILE A 470 -20.28 15.41 -9.81
CA ILE A 470 -21.23 16.37 -10.38
C ILE A 470 -20.57 17.74 -10.57
N ARG A 471 -19.89 18.25 -9.54
CA ARG A 471 -19.22 19.55 -9.61
C ARG A 471 -18.09 19.59 -10.64
N VAL A 472 -17.34 18.51 -10.78
CA VAL A 472 -16.18 18.46 -11.70
C VAL A 472 -16.61 18.31 -13.16
N PHE A 473 -17.61 17.45 -13.42
CA PHE A 473 -17.96 17.08 -14.79
C PHE A 473 -19.22 17.75 -15.34
N TRP A 474 -20.13 18.26 -14.48
CA TRP A 474 -21.40 18.85 -14.92
C TRP A 474 -21.58 20.34 -14.60
N ALA A 475 -20.88 20.87 -13.59
CA ALA A 475 -21.09 22.25 -13.14
C ALA A 475 -20.11 23.27 -13.74
N SER A 476 -19.19 22.89 -14.61
CA SER A 476 -18.24 23.83 -15.24
C SER A 476 -18.70 24.20 -16.67
N ASP A 477 -19.00 25.49 -16.90
CA ASP A 477 -19.36 26.03 -18.22
C ASP A 477 -18.17 26.10 -19.19
N ASP A 478 -16.92 26.13 -18.66
CA ASP A 478 -15.72 26.23 -19.48
C ASP A 478 -15.09 24.85 -19.73
N ARG A 479 -15.42 24.26 -20.84
CA ARG A 479 -14.91 22.98 -21.32
C ARG A 479 -13.70 23.16 -22.24
N SER A 480 -12.56 23.53 -21.69
CA SER A 480 -11.31 23.35 -22.44
C SER A 480 -11.03 21.85 -22.62
N THR A 481 -10.82 21.42 -23.87
CA THR A 481 -10.50 20.03 -24.17
C THR A 481 -9.14 19.65 -23.57
N PRO A 482 -9.07 18.73 -22.57
CA PRO A 482 -7.81 18.37 -21.97
C PRO A 482 -6.92 17.64 -22.96
N ARG A 483 -5.64 18.03 -23.05
CA ARG A 483 -4.64 17.28 -23.80
C ARG A 483 -4.09 16.18 -22.93
N LEU A 484 -4.70 14.99 -22.99
CA LEU A 484 -4.19 13.79 -22.32
C LEU A 484 -3.15 13.10 -23.18
N ARG A 485 -1.99 12.78 -22.58
CA ARG A 485 -0.98 11.94 -23.21
C ARG A 485 -1.25 10.48 -22.84
N VAL A 486 -1.03 9.56 -23.79
CA VAL A 486 -1.21 8.13 -23.57
C VAL A 486 -0.33 7.63 -22.41
N ILE A 487 0.88 8.17 -22.26
CA ILE A 487 1.80 7.83 -21.16
C ILE A 487 1.26 8.22 -19.77
N GLU A 488 0.31 9.16 -19.68
CA GLU A 488 -0.34 9.57 -18.43
C GLU A 488 -1.66 8.81 -18.21
N ALA A 489 -2.45 8.64 -19.26
CA ALA A 489 -3.73 7.92 -19.19
C ALA A 489 -3.55 6.39 -19.09
N GLY A 490 -2.52 5.84 -19.76
CA GLY A 490 -2.24 4.42 -19.81
C GLY A 490 -2.10 3.77 -18.42
N PRO A 491 -1.25 4.28 -17.51
CA PRO A 491 -1.11 3.73 -16.16
C PRO A 491 -2.42 3.70 -15.37
N VAL A 492 -3.25 4.76 -15.47
CA VAL A 492 -4.58 4.79 -14.85
C VAL A 492 -5.46 3.69 -15.41
N ALA A 493 -5.52 3.57 -16.75
CA ALA A 493 -6.29 2.52 -17.41
C ALA A 493 -5.83 1.12 -17.03
N VAL A 494 -4.51 0.87 -16.97
CA VAL A 494 -3.94 -0.43 -16.58
C VAL A 494 -4.33 -0.80 -15.16
N LEU A 495 -4.19 0.11 -14.18
CA LEU A 495 -4.59 -0.16 -12.80
C LEU A 495 -6.09 -0.46 -12.67
N LEU A 496 -6.94 0.28 -13.40
CA LEU A 496 -8.39 0.01 -13.41
C LEU A 496 -8.72 -1.32 -14.10
N LEU A 497 -8.05 -1.64 -15.21
CA LEU A 497 -8.21 -2.94 -15.88
C LEU A 497 -7.76 -4.10 -14.99
N LEU A 498 -6.72 -3.93 -14.19
CA LEU A 498 -6.33 -4.93 -13.18
C LEU A 498 -7.41 -5.11 -12.12
N CYS A 499 -8.12 -4.04 -11.70
CA CYS A 499 -9.27 -4.17 -10.81
C CYS A 499 -10.43 -4.94 -11.46
N VAL A 500 -10.67 -4.75 -12.76
CA VAL A 500 -11.65 -5.55 -13.52
C VAL A 500 -11.19 -7.01 -13.61
N GLY A 501 -9.91 -7.24 -13.93
CA GLY A 501 -9.31 -8.58 -13.97
C GLY A 501 -9.40 -9.30 -12.61
N LEU A 502 -9.19 -8.58 -11.51
CA LEU A 502 -9.38 -9.09 -10.14
C LEU A 502 -10.83 -9.51 -9.88
N ALA A 503 -11.81 -8.77 -10.37
CA ALA A 503 -13.21 -9.15 -10.24
C ALA A 503 -13.55 -10.39 -11.07
N ALA A 504 -13.07 -10.44 -12.32
CA ALA A 504 -13.28 -11.59 -13.21
C ALA A 504 -12.56 -12.87 -12.70
N GLY A 505 -11.36 -12.71 -12.15
CA GLY A 505 -10.55 -13.79 -11.57
C GLY A 505 -10.72 -13.98 -10.06
N ALA A 506 -11.82 -13.51 -9.47
CA ALA A 506 -11.99 -13.50 -8.01
C ALA A 506 -11.86 -14.90 -7.38
N GLY A 507 -12.38 -15.95 -8.00
CA GLY A 507 -12.31 -17.32 -7.49
C GLY A 507 -10.88 -17.82 -7.26
N PRO A 508 -10.04 -17.93 -8.29
CA PRO A 508 -8.66 -18.38 -8.14
C PRO A 508 -7.80 -17.45 -7.26
N VAL A 509 -8.02 -16.13 -7.32
CA VAL A 509 -7.30 -15.19 -6.47
C VAL A 509 -7.69 -15.38 -5.00
N SER A 510 -8.98 -15.48 -4.68
CA SER A 510 -9.43 -15.75 -3.30
C SER A 510 -8.88 -17.07 -2.79
N ALA A 511 -8.90 -18.14 -3.58
CA ALA A 511 -8.31 -19.43 -3.17
C ALA A 511 -6.82 -19.31 -2.82
N TYR A 512 -6.04 -18.58 -3.60
CA TYR A 512 -4.63 -18.31 -3.30
C TYR A 512 -4.45 -17.52 -1.99
N LEU A 513 -5.30 -16.50 -1.76
CA LEU A 513 -5.25 -15.66 -0.56
C LEU A 513 -5.76 -16.40 0.69
N ASP A 514 -6.71 -17.31 0.55
CA ASP A 514 -7.17 -18.19 1.63
C ASP A 514 -6.07 -19.19 2.02
N ASP A 515 -5.28 -19.68 1.05
CA ASP A 515 -4.09 -20.48 1.33
C ASP A 515 -3.01 -19.66 2.06
N ALA A 516 -2.83 -18.38 1.67
CA ALA A 516 -1.93 -17.48 2.38
C ALA A 516 -2.42 -17.23 3.82
N ALA A 517 -3.71 -17.02 4.03
CA ALA A 517 -4.31 -16.85 5.35
C ALA A 517 -4.10 -18.09 6.22
N ARG A 518 -4.38 -19.29 5.68
CA ARG A 518 -4.15 -20.57 6.41
C ARG A 518 -2.69 -20.75 6.83
N SER A 519 -1.73 -20.33 5.99
CA SER A 519 -0.31 -20.40 6.35
C SER A 519 0.08 -19.42 7.46
N LEU A 520 -0.63 -18.30 7.60
CA LEU A 520 -0.44 -17.35 8.69
C LEU A 520 -1.07 -17.83 10.00
N ASP A 521 -2.24 -18.47 9.93
CA ASP A 521 -2.92 -19.06 11.10
C ASP A 521 -2.13 -20.27 11.66
N GLN A 522 -1.28 -20.88 10.84
CA GLN A 522 -0.42 -22.01 11.21
C GLN A 522 1.07 -21.66 11.03
N PRO A 523 1.65 -20.80 11.90
CA PRO A 523 3.01 -20.27 11.72
C PRO A 523 4.12 -21.32 11.85
N LYS A 524 3.78 -22.54 12.25
CA LYS A 524 4.74 -23.64 12.40
C LYS A 524 5.55 -23.90 11.13
N SER A 525 4.91 -23.87 9.97
CA SER A 525 5.60 -24.05 8.68
C SER A 525 6.64 -22.96 8.40
N TYR A 526 6.34 -21.71 8.77
CA TYR A 526 7.27 -20.59 8.69
C TYR A 526 8.44 -20.77 9.66
N ILE A 527 8.15 -21.09 10.92
CA ILE A 527 9.15 -21.26 11.97
C ILE A 527 10.10 -22.43 11.62
N ASP A 528 9.54 -23.58 11.26
CA ASP A 528 10.32 -24.77 10.91
C ASP A 528 11.21 -24.51 9.66
N ALA A 529 10.68 -23.83 8.64
CA ALA A 529 11.44 -23.49 7.44
C ALA A 529 12.63 -22.58 7.75
N VAL A 530 12.45 -21.56 8.60
CA VAL A 530 13.52 -20.64 8.98
C VAL A 530 14.56 -21.32 9.88
N MET A 531 14.13 -22.05 10.90
CA MET A 531 15.04 -22.65 11.89
C MET A 531 15.79 -23.88 11.35
N SER A 532 15.24 -24.57 10.35
CA SER A 532 15.90 -25.70 9.67
C SER A 532 16.72 -25.31 8.44
N ALA A 533 16.74 -24.01 8.08
CA ALA A 533 17.47 -23.55 6.90
C ALA A 533 18.96 -23.84 7.01
N GLN A 534 19.50 -24.61 6.05
CA GLN A 534 20.90 -25.00 6.04
C GLN A 534 21.76 -24.01 5.24
N THR A 535 22.95 -23.73 5.75
CA THR A 535 23.96 -22.96 5.01
C THR A 535 24.45 -23.74 3.79
N VAL A 536 24.87 -23.05 2.74
CA VAL A 536 25.45 -23.67 1.52
C VAL A 536 26.71 -24.48 1.86
N ARG A 537 27.47 -24.06 2.86
CA ARG A 537 28.65 -24.79 3.37
C ARG A 537 28.26 -26.08 4.10
N GLY A 538 27.15 -26.08 4.85
CA GLY A 538 26.62 -27.29 5.51
C GLY A 538 26.14 -28.35 4.52
N LEU A 539 25.59 -27.95 3.38
CA LEU A 539 25.19 -28.86 2.28
C LEU A 539 26.38 -29.53 1.58
N LYS A 540 27.56 -28.89 1.55
CA LYS A 540 28.79 -29.45 0.93
C LYS A 540 29.59 -30.33 1.88
N GLY A 541 29.38 -30.25 3.18
CA GLY A 541 30.07 -31.05 4.19
C GLY A 541 29.39 -32.38 4.56
N GLY A 542 28.19 -32.62 4.04
CA GLY A 542 27.40 -33.85 4.29
C GLY A 542 27.36 -34.86 3.13
N SER A 543 28.24 -34.71 2.12
CA SER A 543 28.36 -35.63 0.97
C SER A 543 29.65 -36.44 1.07
#